data_6d61928b5294f80e167dd4f3c57ef9dc
#
_entry.id   6d61928b5294f80e167dd4f3c57ef9dc
#
_cell.length_a   1.000
_cell.length_b   1.000
_cell.length_c   1.000
_cell.angle_alpha   90.00
_cell.angle_beta   90.00
_cell.angle_gamma   90.00
#
_symmetry.space_group_name_H-M   'P 1'
#
loop_
_entity.id
_entity.type
_entity.pdbx_description
1 polymer ?
#
loop_
_entity_poly.entity_id
_entity_poly.type
_entity_poly.pdbx_seq_one_letter_code
_entity_poly.pdbx_strand_id
1 'polypeptide(L)'
;MTKTRKSDFRPDDFVVYPAHGVGRIISIEEQEIAGLKLELFVISFEKDKMTLRVPTHKATEIGMRQLSTPDVVTKALETLKGKAKVKRAMWSRRAQEYEQKINSGDLLSIAEVVRDLHRTDDQREQSYSERQLYEAALERLTREVAAVSGVDEAGAQKKVDDVLLSRAA
;
A
#
# COMPACT_ATOMS: atom_id res chain seq x y z
N MET A 1 -19.40 5.23 2.14
CA MET A 1 -18.10 5.06 2.82
C MET A 1 -17.94 6.07 3.93
N THR A 2 -17.64 5.58 5.12
CA THR A 2 -17.40 6.45 6.27
C THR A 2 -16.06 7.14 6.10
N LYS A 3 -16.05 8.46 6.12
CA LYS A 3 -14.77 9.19 6.06
C LYS A 3 -14.01 8.95 7.36
N THR A 4 -12.74 8.65 7.26
CA THR A 4 -11.86 8.52 8.42
C THR A 4 -11.73 9.88 9.10
N ARG A 5 -11.95 9.92 10.39
CA ARG A 5 -11.89 11.16 11.17
C ARG A 5 -10.58 11.22 11.95
N LYS A 6 -10.17 12.43 12.36
CA LYS A 6 -9.01 12.63 13.25
C LYS A 6 -9.06 11.70 14.46
N SER A 7 -10.24 11.53 15.08
CA SER A 7 -10.42 10.68 16.25
C SER A 7 -10.16 9.20 16.01
N ASP A 8 -10.08 8.79 14.73
CA ASP A 8 -9.81 7.41 14.34
C ASP A 8 -8.32 7.08 14.37
N PHE A 9 -7.46 8.08 14.52
CA PHE A 9 -6.00 7.91 14.54
C PHE A 9 -5.42 8.28 15.87
N ARG A 10 -4.56 7.42 16.41
CA ARG A 10 -3.91 7.61 17.72
C ARG A 10 -2.43 7.33 17.62
N PRO A 11 -1.61 7.85 18.56
CA PRO A 11 -0.22 7.44 18.64
C PRO A 11 -0.09 5.92 18.73
N ASP A 12 0.94 5.38 18.10
CA ASP A 12 1.25 3.96 17.96
C ASP A 12 0.38 3.20 16.94
N ASP A 13 -0.65 3.82 16.37
CA ASP A 13 -1.43 3.19 15.29
C ASP A 13 -0.64 3.11 14.00
N PHE A 14 -0.81 1.99 13.30
CA PHE A 14 -0.38 1.88 11.91
C PHE A 14 -1.43 2.50 11.01
N VAL A 15 -0.98 3.20 9.99
CA VAL A 15 -1.85 3.83 8.99
C VAL A 15 -1.30 3.60 7.59
N VAL A 16 -2.14 3.76 6.59
CA VAL A 16 -1.72 3.73 5.20
C VAL A 16 -1.79 5.15 4.64
N TYR A 17 -0.64 5.66 4.24
CA TYR A 17 -0.51 6.93 3.54
C TYR A 17 -0.43 6.61 2.05
N PRO A 18 -1.37 7.09 1.22
CA PRO A 18 -1.47 6.61 -0.17
C PRO A 18 -0.18 6.66 -0.97
N ALA A 19 0.61 7.71 -0.82
CA ALA A 19 1.84 7.87 -1.59
C ALA A 19 3.02 7.06 -1.03
N HIS A 20 2.96 6.62 0.22
CA HIS A 20 4.11 5.98 0.90
C HIS A 20 3.81 4.62 1.52
N GLY A 21 2.55 4.20 1.54
CA GLY A 21 2.16 2.90 2.12
C GLY A 21 2.06 2.93 3.63
N VAL A 22 2.41 1.83 4.28
CA VAL A 22 2.24 1.65 5.73
C VAL A 22 3.24 2.49 6.51
N GLY A 23 2.74 3.29 7.43
CA GLY A 23 3.53 4.04 8.40
C GLY A 23 2.94 3.88 9.79
N ARG A 24 3.64 4.41 10.79
CA ARG A 24 3.18 4.36 12.17
C ARG A 24 3.15 5.77 12.74
N ILE A 25 2.05 6.12 13.38
CA ILE A 25 1.93 7.39 14.08
C ILE A 25 2.74 7.28 15.37
N ILE A 26 3.81 8.06 15.48
CA ILE A 26 4.66 8.04 16.67
C ILE A 26 4.22 9.08 17.70
N SER A 27 3.61 10.17 17.25
CA SER A 27 3.08 11.20 18.15
C SER A 27 2.12 12.11 17.41
N ILE A 28 1.42 12.93 18.19
CA ILE A 28 0.63 14.05 17.68
C ILE A 28 1.25 15.30 18.26
N GLU A 29 1.72 16.19 17.42
CA GLU A 29 2.39 17.42 17.82
C GLU A 29 1.55 18.65 17.54
N GLU A 30 1.67 19.66 18.37
CA GLU A 30 1.07 20.97 18.14
C GLU A 30 2.19 21.94 17.78
N GLN A 31 2.06 22.62 16.64
CA GLN A 31 3.03 23.64 16.20
C GLN A 31 2.32 24.95 15.93
N GLU A 32 2.99 26.05 16.23
CA GLU A 32 2.49 27.38 15.93
C GLU A 32 3.23 27.90 14.69
N ILE A 33 2.47 28.16 13.63
CA ILE A 33 3.01 28.66 12.37
C ILE A 33 2.25 29.94 12.02
N ALA A 34 2.96 31.06 11.88
CA ALA A 34 2.37 32.36 11.55
C ALA A 34 1.19 32.75 12.47
N GLY A 35 1.32 32.48 13.77
CA GLY A 35 0.29 32.77 14.76
C GLY A 35 -0.86 31.79 14.83
N LEU A 36 -0.84 30.76 13.97
CA LEU A 36 -1.88 29.71 13.97
C LEU A 36 -1.35 28.42 14.56
N LYS A 37 -2.14 27.82 15.44
CA LYS A 37 -1.82 26.52 16.02
C LYS A 37 -2.25 25.41 15.08
N LEU A 38 -1.28 24.57 14.70
CA LEU A 38 -1.51 23.40 13.86
C LEU A 38 -1.24 22.14 14.65
N GLU A 39 -2.17 21.20 14.58
CA GLU A 39 -1.97 19.87 15.12
C GLU A 39 -1.54 18.96 13.99
N LEU A 40 -0.48 18.17 14.23
CA LEU A 40 0.16 17.34 13.22
C LEU A 40 0.28 15.91 13.70
N PHE A 41 -0.05 14.96 12.83
CA PHE A 41 0.37 13.57 13.01
C PHE A 41 1.83 13.45 12.59
N VAL A 42 2.65 12.89 13.47
CA VAL A 42 4.04 12.55 13.13
C VAL A 42 4.07 11.07 12.78
N ILE A 43 4.35 10.78 11.51
CA ILE A 43 4.28 9.43 10.98
C ILE A 43 5.68 8.96 10.57
N SER A 44 6.10 7.82 11.11
CA SER A 44 7.38 7.21 10.76
C SER A 44 7.18 6.11 9.73
N PHE A 45 7.98 6.14 8.67
CA PHE A 45 8.07 5.09 7.66
C PHE A 45 9.44 4.45 7.80
N GLU A 46 9.53 3.41 8.64
CA GLU A 46 10.81 2.80 9.03
C GLU A 46 11.66 2.36 7.84
N LYS A 47 11.03 1.77 6.84
CA LYS A 47 11.76 1.23 5.69
C LYS A 47 12.43 2.33 4.86
N ASP A 48 11.76 3.44 4.70
CA ASP A 48 12.31 4.59 3.95
C ASP A 48 13.12 5.51 4.85
N LYS A 49 13.16 5.22 6.15
CA LYS A 49 13.82 6.05 7.18
C LYS A 49 13.34 7.50 7.10
N MET A 50 12.05 7.66 6.90
CA MET A 50 11.43 8.94 6.67
C MET A 50 10.40 9.23 7.75
N THR A 51 10.28 10.48 8.13
CA THR A 51 9.23 10.95 9.05
C THR A 51 8.46 12.05 8.36
N LEU A 52 7.14 11.91 8.31
CA LEU A 52 6.25 12.95 7.78
C LEU A 52 5.42 13.56 8.90
N ARG A 53 5.16 14.85 8.76
CA ARG A 53 4.22 15.57 9.61
C ARG A 53 3.02 15.97 8.77
N VAL A 54 1.86 15.45 9.12
CA VAL A 54 0.62 15.64 8.35
C VAL A 54 -0.39 16.37 9.22
N PRO A 55 -0.87 17.55 8.78
CA PRO A 55 -1.93 18.24 9.53
C PRO A 55 -3.13 17.32 9.74
N THR A 56 -3.61 17.24 10.98
CA THR A 56 -4.68 16.30 11.31
C THR A 56 -5.95 16.55 10.50
N HIS A 57 -6.24 17.80 10.19
CA HIS A 57 -7.41 18.15 9.39
C HIS A 57 -7.29 17.75 7.91
N LYS A 58 -6.07 17.53 7.42
CA LYS A 58 -5.82 17.11 6.03
C LYS A 58 -5.70 15.61 5.85
N ALA A 59 -5.55 14.86 6.93
CA ALA A 59 -5.32 13.41 6.83
C ALA A 59 -6.40 12.71 6.02
N THR A 60 -7.67 13.04 6.26
CA THR A 60 -8.80 12.46 5.53
C THR A 60 -8.81 12.87 4.07
N GLU A 61 -8.53 14.13 3.77
CA GLU A 61 -8.49 14.65 2.39
C GLU A 61 -7.41 13.97 1.56
N ILE A 62 -6.26 13.70 2.17
CA ILE A 62 -5.13 13.02 1.53
C ILE A 62 -5.49 11.56 1.24
N GLY A 63 -6.45 10.99 1.98
CA GLY A 63 -6.82 9.60 1.86
C GLY A 63 -6.08 8.67 2.82
N MET A 64 -5.46 9.24 3.87
CA MET A 64 -4.86 8.43 4.92
C MET A 64 -5.94 7.59 5.58
N ARG A 65 -5.66 6.31 5.78
CA ARG A 65 -6.63 5.37 6.33
C ARG A 65 -6.01 4.43 7.33
N GLN A 66 -6.84 3.79 8.10
CA GLN A 66 -6.43 2.70 8.98
C GLN A 66 -6.03 1.48 8.15
N LEU A 67 -5.33 0.54 8.77
CA LEU A 67 -5.02 -0.73 8.13
C LEU A 67 -6.31 -1.42 7.68
N SER A 68 -6.20 -2.20 6.61
CA SER A 68 -7.29 -3.05 6.14
C SER A 68 -7.69 -4.06 7.21
N THR A 69 -8.94 -4.51 7.15
CA THR A 69 -9.41 -5.62 8.00
C THR A 69 -8.85 -6.94 7.47
N PRO A 70 -8.81 -8.00 8.29
CA PRO A 70 -8.42 -9.33 7.83
C PRO A 70 -9.24 -9.82 6.63
N ASP A 71 -10.52 -9.45 6.56
CA ASP A 71 -11.38 -9.81 5.41
C ASP A 71 -10.87 -9.19 4.11
N VAL A 72 -10.44 -7.94 4.15
CA VAL A 72 -9.90 -7.26 2.97
C VAL A 72 -8.58 -7.89 2.55
N VAL A 73 -7.73 -8.26 3.51
CA VAL A 73 -6.48 -8.98 3.23
C VAL A 73 -6.78 -10.30 2.52
N THR A 74 -7.77 -11.05 3.00
CA THR A 74 -8.19 -12.31 2.37
C THR A 74 -8.63 -12.07 0.92
N LYS A 75 -9.44 -11.05 0.68
CA LYS A 75 -9.87 -10.68 -0.67
C LYS A 75 -8.70 -10.29 -1.58
N ALA A 76 -7.72 -9.57 -1.03
CA ALA A 76 -6.53 -9.19 -1.78
C ALA A 76 -5.73 -10.42 -2.19
N LEU A 77 -5.53 -11.38 -1.28
CA LEU A 77 -4.83 -12.62 -1.57
C LEU A 77 -5.61 -13.47 -2.58
N GLU A 78 -6.93 -13.51 -2.51
CA GLU A 78 -7.76 -14.18 -3.51
C GLU A 78 -7.64 -13.53 -4.89
N THR A 79 -7.53 -12.21 -4.94
CA THR A 79 -7.30 -11.47 -6.19
C THR A 79 -6.02 -11.94 -6.88
N LEU A 80 -4.98 -12.26 -6.12
CA LEU A 80 -3.72 -12.75 -6.65
C LEU A 80 -3.85 -14.10 -7.37
N LYS A 81 -4.84 -14.90 -7.01
CA LYS A 81 -5.08 -16.21 -7.63
C LYS A 81 -5.70 -16.10 -9.01
N GLY A 82 -6.26 -14.94 -9.36
CA GLY A 82 -6.88 -14.71 -10.65
C GLY A 82 -5.88 -14.60 -11.78
N LYS A 83 -6.37 -14.69 -13.01
CA LYS A 83 -5.54 -14.49 -14.19
C LYS A 83 -5.19 -13.01 -14.35
N ALA A 84 -3.98 -12.76 -14.83
CA ALA A 84 -3.56 -11.40 -15.17
C ALA A 84 -4.49 -10.82 -16.24
N LYS A 85 -4.93 -9.59 -16.02
CA LYS A 85 -5.76 -8.85 -16.98
C LYS A 85 -4.88 -7.78 -17.61
N VAL A 86 -4.39 -8.07 -18.81
CA VAL A 86 -3.51 -7.16 -19.54
C VAL A 86 -4.32 -6.46 -20.61
N LYS A 87 -4.47 -5.16 -20.50
CA LYS A 87 -5.19 -4.35 -21.49
C LYS A 87 -4.34 -4.16 -22.75
N ARG A 88 -5.01 -4.08 -23.89
CA ARG A 88 -4.37 -3.75 -25.17
C ARG A 88 -4.16 -2.24 -25.26
N ALA A 89 -3.16 -1.75 -24.58
CA ALA A 89 -2.80 -0.34 -24.57
C ALA A 89 -1.28 -0.21 -24.63
N MET A 90 -0.82 0.97 -25.06
CA MET A 90 0.61 1.27 -25.03
C MET A 90 1.14 1.15 -23.60
N TRP A 91 2.38 0.70 -23.47
CA TRP A 91 2.99 0.52 -22.14
C TRP A 91 2.95 1.79 -21.30
N SER A 92 3.23 2.97 -21.89
CA SER A 92 3.21 4.22 -21.16
C SER A 92 1.86 4.48 -20.48
N ARG A 93 0.76 4.16 -21.15
CA ARG A 93 -0.59 4.31 -20.58
C ARG A 93 -0.88 3.27 -19.52
N ARG A 94 -0.48 2.03 -19.77
CA ARG A 94 -0.63 0.96 -18.77
C ARG A 94 0.17 1.25 -17.52
N ALA A 95 1.41 1.74 -17.69
CA ALA A 95 2.27 2.10 -16.57
C ALA A 95 1.63 3.21 -15.70
N GLN A 96 1.01 4.20 -16.32
CA GLN A 96 0.28 5.25 -15.59
C GLN A 96 -0.87 4.68 -14.77
N GLU A 97 -1.63 3.75 -15.33
CA GLU A 97 -2.73 3.11 -14.61
C GLU A 97 -2.24 2.29 -13.43
N TYR A 98 -1.16 1.54 -13.61
CA TYR A 98 -0.55 0.78 -12.51
C TYR A 98 -0.03 1.71 -11.41
N GLU A 99 0.63 2.78 -11.79
CA GLU A 99 1.13 3.76 -10.83
C GLU A 99 0.00 4.40 -10.04
N GLN A 100 -1.11 4.75 -10.71
CA GLN A 100 -2.29 5.28 -10.04
C GLN A 100 -2.86 4.29 -9.03
N LYS A 101 -2.94 3.01 -9.38
CA LYS A 101 -3.42 1.96 -8.48
C LYS A 101 -2.51 1.81 -7.25
N ILE A 102 -1.20 1.84 -7.45
CA ILE A 102 -0.24 1.75 -6.36
C ILE A 102 -0.38 2.94 -5.42
N ASN A 103 -0.51 4.14 -5.97
CA ASN A 103 -0.61 5.38 -5.19
C ASN A 103 -2.01 5.68 -4.66
N SER A 104 -3.00 4.88 -5.03
CA SER A 104 -4.38 5.04 -4.51
C SER A 104 -4.50 4.68 -3.04
N GLY A 105 -3.58 3.87 -2.54
CA GLY A 105 -3.64 3.35 -1.17
C GLY A 105 -4.65 2.24 -0.97
N ASP A 106 -5.36 1.83 -2.03
CA ASP A 106 -6.34 0.76 -1.96
C ASP A 106 -5.67 -0.60 -2.11
N LEU A 107 -5.79 -1.45 -1.09
CA LEU A 107 -5.10 -2.74 -1.07
C LEU A 107 -5.51 -3.65 -2.22
N LEU A 108 -6.80 -3.67 -2.58
CA LEU A 108 -7.28 -4.51 -3.67
C LEU A 108 -6.72 -4.05 -5.03
N SER A 109 -6.63 -2.74 -5.25
CA SER A 109 -6.02 -2.19 -6.46
C SER A 109 -4.53 -2.55 -6.56
N ILE A 110 -3.83 -2.49 -5.43
CA ILE A 110 -2.41 -2.86 -5.36
C ILE A 110 -2.25 -4.36 -5.67
N ALA A 111 -3.12 -5.21 -5.10
CA ALA A 111 -3.12 -6.64 -5.40
C ALA A 111 -3.33 -6.92 -6.89
N GLU A 112 -4.21 -6.16 -7.54
CA GLU A 112 -4.42 -6.29 -8.99
C GLU A 112 -3.14 -6.02 -9.78
N VAL A 113 -2.36 -5.01 -9.38
CA VAL A 113 -1.07 -4.71 -10.04
C VAL A 113 -0.10 -5.88 -9.87
N VAL A 114 0.01 -6.43 -8.66
CA VAL A 114 0.86 -7.59 -8.40
C VAL A 114 0.43 -8.77 -9.27
N ARG A 115 -0.87 -9.06 -9.32
CA ARG A 115 -1.43 -10.13 -10.15
C ARG A 115 -1.08 -9.97 -11.62
N ASP A 116 -1.24 -8.75 -12.13
CA ASP A 116 -1.11 -8.49 -13.57
C ASP A 116 0.33 -8.43 -14.03
N LEU A 117 1.26 -8.05 -13.17
CA LEU A 117 2.67 -7.92 -13.51
C LEU A 117 3.54 -9.10 -13.10
N HIS A 118 3.02 -9.99 -12.24
CA HIS A 118 3.78 -11.17 -11.80
C HIS A 118 4.15 -12.07 -12.99
N ARG A 119 5.38 -12.52 -13.01
CA ARG A 119 5.89 -13.47 -14.04
C ARG A 119 6.50 -14.67 -13.35
N THR A 120 6.28 -15.84 -13.93
CA THR A 120 6.92 -17.07 -13.53
C THR A 120 8.20 -17.26 -14.34
N ASP A 121 9.07 -18.19 -13.93
CA ASP A 121 10.36 -18.44 -14.60
C ASP A 121 10.20 -18.85 -16.06
N ASP A 122 9.09 -19.49 -16.43
CA ASP A 122 8.81 -19.94 -17.78
C ASP A 122 8.11 -18.87 -18.64
N GLN A 123 7.83 -17.69 -18.08
CA GLN A 123 7.23 -16.57 -18.80
C GLN A 123 8.30 -15.58 -19.22
N ARG A 124 7.92 -14.70 -20.18
CA ARG A 124 8.81 -13.62 -20.63
C ARG A 124 9.23 -12.76 -19.44
N GLU A 125 10.51 -12.43 -19.37
CA GLU A 125 11.04 -11.54 -18.35
C GLU A 125 10.34 -10.18 -18.36
N GLN A 126 10.20 -9.60 -17.19
CA GLN A 126 9.70 -8.24 -17.04
C GLN A 126 10.73 -7.25 -17.58
N SER A 127 10.25 -6.19 -18.24
CA SER A 127 11.11 -5.04 -18.56
C SER A 127 11.52 -4.35 -17.25
N TYR A 128 12.51 -3.46 -17.33
CA TYR A 128 12.95 -2.71 -16.17
C TYR A 128 11.81 -1.95 -15.51
N SER A 129 11.01 -1.22 -16.28
CA SER A 129 9.89 -0.46 -15.73
C SER A 129 8.75 -1.34 -15.20
N GLU A 130 8.49 -2.49 -15.81
CA GLU A 130 7.54 -3.46 -15.27
C GLU A 130 7.99 -3.96 -13.91
N ARG A 131 9.28 -4.29 -13.78
CA ARG A 131 9.86 -4.76 -12.52
C ARG A 131 9.78 -3.70 -11.44
N GLN A 132 10.05 -2.44 -11.76
CA GLN A 132 9.97 -1.34 -10.81
C GLN A 132 8.55 -1.21 -10.23
N LEU A 133 7.54 -1.25 -11.10
CA LEU A 133 6.15 -1.17 -10.67
C LEU A 133 5.73 -2.40 -9.87
N TYR A 134 6.14 -3.59 -10.34
CA TYR A 134 5.82 -4.83 -9.64
C TYR A 134 6.40 -4.85 -8.23
N GLU A 135 7.67 -4.51 -8.08
CA GLU A 135 8.34 -4.50 -6.79
C GLU A 135 7.72 -3.47 -5.84
N ALA A 136 7.36 -2.30 -6.35
CA ALA A 136 6.69 -1.27 -5.55
C ALA A 136 5.33 -1.75 -5.05
N ALA A 137 4.53 -2.36 -5.90
CA ALA A 137 3.23 -2.89 -5.54
C ALA A 137 3.35 -4.04 -4.54
N LEU A 138 4.28 -4.96 -4.81
CA LEU A 138 4.52 -6.12 -3.96
C LEU A 138 4.94 -5.70 -2.55
N GLU A 139 5.82 -4.72 -2.46
CA GLU A 139 6.28 -4.20 -1.17
C GLU A 139 5.14 -3.61 -0.36
N ARG A 140 4.28 -2.81 -0.99
CA ARG A 140 3.14 -2.20 -0.29
C ARG A 140 2.13 -3.25 0.15
N LEU A 141 1.85 -4.23 -0.70
CA LEU A 141 0.96 -5.34 -0.36
C LEU A 141 1.52 -6.13 0.82
N THR A 142 2.78 -6.51 0.75
CA THR A 142 3.44 -7.33 1.76
C THR A 142 3.48 -6.63 3.11
N ARG A 143 3.78 -5.35 3.14
CA ARG A 143 3.83 -4.57 4.38
C ARG A 143 2.48 -4.48 5.07
N GLU A 144 1.43 -4.24 4.30
CA GLU A 144 0.10 -4.15 4.90
C GLU A 144 -0.38 -5.51 5.38
N VAL A 145 -0.12 -6.57 4.62
CA VAL A 145 -0.42 -7.95 5.05
C VAL A 145 0.32 -8.27 6.35
N ALA A 146 1.59 -7.90 6.44
CA ALA A 146 2.38 -8.12 7.65
C ALA A 146 1.77 -7.39 8.85
N ALA A 147 1.44 -6.12 8.70
CA ALA A 147 0.88 -5.31 9.78
C ALA A 147 -0.49 -5.83 10.24
N VAL A 148 -1.36 -6.20 9.31
CA VAL A 148 -2.71 -6.72 9.62
C VAL A 148 -2.63 -8.08 10.29
N SER A 149 -1.76 -8.96 9.77
CA SER A 149 -1.66 -10.35 10.24
C SER A 149 -0.77 -10.52 11.48
N GLY A 150 -0.04 -9.47 11.87
CA GLY A 150 0.86 -9.54 13.02
C GLY A 150 2.08 -10.44 12.80
N VAL A 151 2.53 -10.55 11.54
CA VAL A 151 3.73 -11.31 11.17
C VAL A 151 4.79 -10.34 10.65
N ASP A 152 6.04 -10.81 10.54
CA ASP A 152 7.09 -9.98 9.95
C ASP A 152 6.97 -9.93 8.41
N GLU A 153 7.76 -9.07 7.78
CA GLU A 153 7.72 -8.93 6.33
C GLU A 153 8.07 -10.23 5.60
N ALA A 154 9.01 -11.00 6.12
CA ALA A 154 9.39 -12.29 5.54
C ALA A 154 8.23 -13.28 5.56
N GLY A 155 7.49 -13.35 6.66
CA GLY A 155 6.30 -14.19 6.78
C GLY A 155 5.19 -13.78 5.83
N ALA A 156 4.97 -12.46 5.70
CA ALA A 156 3.98 -11.94 4.78
C ALA A 156 4.39 -12.17 3.32
N GLN A 157 5.66 -11.98 2.99
CA GLN A 157 6.21 -12.25 1.66
C GLN A 157 5.97 -13.72 1.27
N LYS A 158 6.22 -14.63 2.21
CA LYS A 158 5.98 -16.04 1.98
C LYS A 158 4.52 -16.35 1.68
N LYS A 159 3.60 -15.74 2.41
CA LYS A 159 2.15 -15.90 2.15
C LYS A 159 1.78 -15.46 0.74
N VAL A 160 2.28 -14.30 0.32
CA VAL A 160 2.03 -13.76 -1.01
C VAL A 160 2.64 -14.66 -2.07
N ASP A 161 3.88 -15.08 -1.89
CA ASP A 161 4.58 -15.96 -2.84
C ASP A 161 3.85 -17.31 -2.99
N ASP A 162 3.41 -17.90 -1.88
CA ASP A 162 2.68 -19.18 -1.90
C ASP A 162 1.38 -19.04 -2.70
N VAL A 163 0.67 -17.93 -2.56
CA VAL A 163 -0.56 -17.68 -3.32
C VAL A 163 -0.25 -17.53 -4.81
N LEU A 164 0.79 -16.76 -5.15
CA LEU A 164 1.19 -16.55 -6.55
C LEU A 164 1.64 -17.84 -7.22
N LEU A 165 2.35 -18.70 -6.49
CA LEU A 165 2.78 -20.00 -6.98
C LEU A 165 1.63 -20.97 -7.16
N SER A 166 0.55 -20.82 -6.38
CA SER A 166 -0.62 -21.71 -6.46
C SER A 166 -1.56 -21.37 -7.61
N ARG A 167 -1.39 -20.19 -8.22
CA ARG A 167 -2.28 -19.77 -9.31
C ARG A 167 -2.02 -20.62 -10.57
N ALA A 168 -3.10 -20.97 -11.24
CA ALA A 168 -2.98 -21.69 -12.52
C ALA A 168 -2.31 -20.81 -13.56
N ALA A 169 -1.39 -21.40 -14.30
CA ALA A 169 -0.67 -20.72 -15.36
C ALA A 169 -1.62 -20.28 -16.48
#